data_2cf0bdbbe03e34a06bd3f7a519cead13
#
_entry.id   2cf0bdbbe03e34a06bd3f7a519cead13
#
_cell.length_a   1.000
_cell.length_b   1.000
_cell.length_c   1.000
_cell.angle_alpha   90.00
_cell.angle_beta   90.00
_cell.angle_gamma   90.00
#
_symmetry.space_group_name_H-M   'P 1'
#
loop_
_entity.id
_entity.type
_entity.pdbx_description
1 polymer ?
#
loop_
_entity_poly.entity_id
_entity_poly.type
_entity_poly.pdbx_seq_one_letter_code
_entity_poly.pdbx_strand_id
1 'polypeptide(L)'
;MACPLYMAMGMTYEQFWDGDAMMAKCFREADAIRRRRRNEELWLEGIYTAEALSATVGNMFTKGNKHQYPSEPLPITAAEQQERRERDERAKMERIKSLFTARALSVNAKLGGSHD
;
A
#
# COMPACT_ATOMS: atom_id res chain seq x y z
N MET A 1 32.14 -26.91 -0.57
CA MET A 1 30.82 -26.96 -1.26
C MET A 1 30.20 -25.57 -1.53
N ALA A 2 30.99 -24.59 -1.84
CA ALA A 2 30.46 -23.21 -2.11
C ALA A 2 29.96 -23.02 -3.56
N CYS A 3 30.55 -23.70 -4.55
CA CYS A 3 30.24 -23.50 -5.98
C CYS A 3 28.76 -23.67 -6.31
N PRO A 4 28.04 -24.74 -5.91
CA PRO A 4 26.61 -24.86 -6.22
C PRO A 4 25.75 -23.75 -5.63
N LEU A 5 26.13 -23.21 -4.47
CA LEU A 5 25.43 -22.09 -3.84
C LEU A 5 25.57 -20.82 -4.69
N TYR A 6 26.76 -20.52 -5.17
CA TYR A 6 26.99 -19.36 -6.02
C TYR A 6 26.34 -19.51 -7.42
N MET A 7 26.31 -20.71 -7.96
CA MET A 7 25.56 -21.00 -9.18
C MET A 7 24.06 -20.78 -9.00
N ALA A 8 23.49 -21.16 -7.84
CA ALA A 8 22.10 -20.87 -7.50
C ALA A 8 21.81 -19.36 -7.39
N MET A 9 22.81 -18.57 -7.05
CA MET A 9 22.71 -17.10 -7.03
C MET A 9 22.82 -16.47 -8.43
N GLY A 10 23.13 -17.25 -9.47
CA GLY A 10 23.24 -16.82 -10.85
C GLY A 10 24.67 -16.71 -11.38
N MET A 11 25.66 -17.16 -10.62
CA MET A 11 27.06 -17.16 -11.04
C MET A 11 27.33 -18.36 -11.95
N THR A 12 28.11 -18.18 -13.03
CA THR A 12 28.53 -19.28 -13.86
C THR A 12 29.70 -20.05 -13.19
N TYR A 13 29.94 -21.30 -13.66
CA TYR A 13 31.04 -22.10 -13.17
C TYR A 13 32.40 -21.40 -13.40
N GLU A 14 32.60 -20.85 -14.59
CA GLU A 14 33.81 -20.09 -14.95
C GLU A 14 33.96 -18.83 -14.09
N GLN A 15 32.88 -18.08 -13.86
CA GLN A 15 32.92 -16.90 -12.99
C GLN A 15 33.29 -17.25 -11.56
N PHE A 16 32.86 -18.41 -11.06
CA PHE A 16 33.19 -18.85 -9.71
C PHE A 16 34.68 -19.23 -9.57
N TRP A 17 35.23 -19.93 -10.54
CA TRP A 17 36.61 -20.44 -10.47
C TRP A 17 37.66 -19.45 -10.98
N ASP A 18 37.35 -18.72 -12.04
CA ASP A 18 38.27 -17.81 -12.74
C ASP A 18 37.99 -16.33 -12.45
N GLY A 19 36.87 -16.04 -11.76
CA GLY A 19 36.46 -14.67 -11.45
C GLY A 19 37.16 -14.11 -10.20
N ASP A 20 37.07 -12.78 -10.06
CA ASP A 20 37.57 -12.07 -8.89
C ASP A 20 36.70 -12.38 -7.63
N ALA A 21 37.36 -12.43 -6.48
CA ALA A 21 36.68 -12.57 -5.18
C ALA A 21 35.65 -11.47 -4.92
N MET A 22 35.84 -10.26 -5.48
CA MET A 22 34.88 -9.18 -5.42
C MET A 22 33.59 -9.51 -6.18
N MET A 23 33.69 -10.22 -7.29
CA MET A 23 32.50 -10.69 -8.06
C MET A 23 31.63 -11.61 -7.20
N ALA A 24 32.22 -12.57 -6.51
CA ALA A 24 31.51 -13.46 -5.60
C ALA A 24 30.80 -12.69 -4.48
N LYS A 25 31.42 -11.65 -3.96
CA LYS A 25 30.80 -10.75 -2.97
C LYS A 25 29.58 -10.03 -3.55
N CYS A 26 29.70 -9.48 -4.76
CA CYS A 26 28.59 -8.79 -5.45
C CYS A 26 27.39 -9.74 -5.67
N PHE A 27 27.64 -10.98 -6.08
CA PHE A 27 26.56 -11.97 -6.25
C PHE A 27 25.86 -12.30 -4.94
N ARG A 28 26.59 -12.43 -3.82
CA ARG A 28 25.97 -12.61 -2.50
C ARG A 28 25.12 -11.45 -2.06
N GLU A 29 25.62 -10.23 -2.23
CA GLU A 29 24.90 -9.01 -1.87
C GLU A 29 23.65 -8.84 -2.74
N ALA A 30 23.76 -9.09 -4.04
CA ALA A 30 22.62 -9.05 -4.96
C ALA A 30 21.57 -10.12 -4.60
N ASP A 31 21.99 -11.31 -4.21
CA ASP A 31 21.06 -12.36 -3.76
C ASP A 31 20.35 -11.99 -2.45
N ALA A 32 21.07 -11.40 -1.50
CA ALA A 32 20.50 -10.91 -0.25
C ALA A 32 19.43 -9.82 -0.50
N ILE A 33 19.70 -8.91 -1.43
CA ILE A 33 18.73 -7.88 -1.86
C ILE A 33 17.50 -8.55 -2.51
N ARG A 34 17.71 -9.51 -3.39
CA ARG A 34 16.64 -10.26 -4.06
C ARG A 34 15.73 -10.98 -3.06
N ARG A 35 16.33 -11.67 -2.09
CA ARG A 35 15.59 -12.38 -1.03
C ARG A 35 14.77 -11.41 -0.17
N ARG A 36 15.35 -10.27 0.19
CA ARG A 36 14.65 -9.23 0.96
C ARG A 36 13.45 -8.72 0.20
N ARG A 37 13.62 -8.34 -1.08
CA ARG A 37 12.51 -7.88 -1.93
C ARG A 37 11.42 -8.94 -2.05
N ARG A 38 11.81 -10.19 -2.27
CA ARG A 38 10.84 -11.29 -2.35
C ARG A 38 10.06 -11.48 -1.05
N ASN A 39 10.73 -11.34 0.08
CA ASN A 39 10.07 -11.43 1.39
C ASN A 39 9.10 -10.26 1.63
N GLU A 40 9.48 -9.06 1.24
CA GLU A 40 8.61 -7.87 1.29
C GLU A 40 7.37 -8.02 0.39
N GLU A 41 7.55 -8.54 -0.82
CA GLU A 41 6.46 -8.85 -1.75
C GLU A 41 5.48 -9.88 -1.15
N LEU A 42 5.97 -10.98 -0.60
CA LEU A 42 5.14 -12.01 0.04
C LEU A 42 4.40 -11.48 1.27
N TRP A 43 5.04 -10.63 2.04
CA TRP A 43 4.41 -9.98 3.18
C TRP A 43 3.26 -9.06 2.73
N LEU A 44 3.49 -8.25 1.71
CA LEU A 44 2.49 -7.37 1.12
C LEU A 44 1.32 -8.18 0.52
N GLU A 45 1.61 -9.25 -0.21
CA GLU A 45 0.62 -10.19 -0.75
C GLU A 45 -0.23 -10.81 0.37
N GLY A 46 0.39 -11.15 1.50
CA GLY A 46 -0.30 -11.61 2.70
C GLY A 46 -1.27 -10.57 3.28
N ILE A 47 -0.90 -9.30 3.30
CA ILE A 47 -1.79 -8.21 3.74
C ILE A 47 -3.00 -8.10 2.81
N TYR A 48 -2.80 -8.09 1.49
CA TYR A 48 -3.91 -8.04 0.53
C TYR A 48 -4.84 -9.24 0.66
N THR A 49 -4.28 -10.42 0.90
CA THR A 49 -5.07 -11.64 1.13
C THR A 49 -5.91 -11.52 2.41
N ALA A 50 -5.32 -11.02 3.49
CA ALA A 50 -6.03 -10.79 4.75
C ALA A 50 -7.16 -9.75 4.61
N GLU A 51 -6.94 -8.67 3.87
CA GLU A 51 -7.98 -7.67 3.57
C GLU A 51 -9.12 -8.26 2.74
N ALA A 52 -8.81 -9.07 1.72
CA ALA A 52 -9.82 -9.75 0.91
C ALA A 52 -10.65 -10.74 1.75
N LEU A 53 -10.01 -11.52 2.62
CA LEU A 53 -10.68 -12.42 3.55
C LEU A 53 -11.55 -11.67 4.56
N SER A 54 -11.04 -10.59 5.13
CA SER A 54 -11.78 -9.75 6.07
C SER A 54 -13.04 -9.15 5.43
N ALA A 55 -12.92 -8.67 4.18
CA ALA A 55 -14.07 -8.16 3.44
C ALA A 55 -15.11 -9.24 3.17
N THR A 56 -14.67 -10.44 2.81
CA THR A 56 -15.57 -11.56 2.49
C THR A 56 -16.23 -12.14 3.74
N VAL A 57 -15.42 -12.52 4.73
CA VAL A 57 -15.89 -13.18 5.97
C VAL A 57 -16.62 -12.18 6.87
N GLY A 58 -16.12 -10.95 6.99
CA GLY A 58 -16.78 -9.90 7.78
C GLY A 58 -18.18 -9.59 7.30
N ASN A 59 -18.40 -9.59 5.98
CA ASN A 59 -19.72 -9.36 5.40
C ASN A 59 -20.69 -10.56 5.57
N MET A 60 -20.17 -11.77 5.77
CA MET A 60 -21.00 -12.94 6.08
C MET A 60 -21.62 -12.89 7.48
N PHE A 61 -20.93 -12.25 8.44
CA PHE A 61 -21.36 -12.20 9.84
C PHE A 61 -22.01 -10.88 10.25
N THR A 62 -21.91 -9.84 9.43
CA THR A 62 -22.49 -8.53 9.72
C THR A 62 -23.58 -8.16 8.71
N LYS A 63 -24.72 -7.69 9.22
CA LYS A 63 -25.76 -7.10 8.38
C LYS A 63 -25.27 -5.75 7.84
N GLY A 64 -25.04 -5.69 6.53
CA GLY A 64 -24.52 -4.53 5.83
C GLY A 64 -23.03 -4.66 5.47
N ASN A 65 -22.67 -4.29 4.25
CA ASN A 65 -21.31 -4.34 3.71
C ASN A 65 -20.40 -3.32 4.41
N LYS A 66 -20.01 -3.60 5.66
CA LYS A 66 -19.13 -2.73 6.46
C LYS A 66 -17.66 -2.92 6.15
N HIS A 67 -17.28 -4.11 5.64
CA HIS A 67 -15.92 -4.44 5.28
C HIS A 67 -15.77 -4.42 3.76
N GLN A 68 -15.04 -3.45 3.26
CA GLN A 68 -14.75 -3.32 1.83
C GLN A 68 -13.26 -3.56 1.58
N TYR A 69 -12.98 -4.28 0.50
CA TYR A 69 -11.62 -4.39 0.00
C TYR A 69 -11.11 -3.00 -0.41
N PRO A 70 -9.84 -2.67 -0.16
CA PRO A 70 -9.28 -1.37 -0.53
C PRO A 70 -9.51 -1.06 -2.01
N SER A 71 -10.04 0.12 -2.31
CA SER A 71 -10.28 0.58 -3.69
C SER A 71 -9.00 1.00 -4.42
N GLU A 72 -7.94 1.20 -3.68
CA GLU A 72 -6.62 1.61 -4.16
C GLU A 72 -5.53 0.76 -3.49
N PRO A 73 -4.35 0.60 -4.13
CA PRO A 73 -3.22 -0.05 -3.50
C PRO A 73 -2.84 0.56 -2.16
N LEU A 74 -2.39 -0.28 -1.23
CA LEU A 74 -1.91 0.19 0.06
C LEU A 74 -0.60 0.99 -0.12
N PRO A 75 -0.45 2.15 0.52
CA PRO A 75 0.75 2.95 0.42
C PRO A 75 1.93 2.25 1.12
N ILE A 76 2.96 1.93 0.37
CA ILE A 76 4.14 1.19 0.85
C ILE A 76 5.23 2.15 1.31
N THR A 77 5.42 3.25 0.57
CA THR A 77 6.46 4.22 0.86
C THR A 77 5.97 5.34 1.78
N ALA A 78 6.90 5.96 2.51
CA ALA A 78 6.57 7.11 3.36
C ALA A 78 5.98 8.28 2.54
N ALA A 79 6.46 8.47 1.31
CA ALA A 79 5.95 9.49 0.40
C ALA A 79 4.48 9.21 0.00
N GLU A 80 4.17 7.99 -0.39
CA GLU A 80 2.78 7.57 -0.73
C GLU A 80 1.84 7.68 0.48
N GLN A 81 2.33 7.34 1.68
CA GLN A 81 1.56 7.50 2.91
C GLN A 81 1.25 8.96 3.21
N GLN A 82 2.23 9.84 3.02
CA GLN A 82 2.07 11.26 3.22
C GLN A 82 1.09 11.86 2.20
N GLU A 83 1.24 11.52 0.93
CA GLU A 83 0.35 11.96 -0.15
C GLU A 83 -1.11 11.53 0.10
N ARG A 84 -1.30 10.30 0.55
CA ARG A 84 -2.63 9.79 0.91
C ARG A 84 -3.24 10.56 2.07
N ARG A 85 -2.47 10.82 3.12
CA ARG A 85 -2.93 11.64 4.26
C ARG A 85 -3.38 13.03 3.83
N GLU A 86 -2.55 13.71 3.03
CA GLU A 86 -2.87 15.05 2.53
C GLU A 86 -4.13 15.07 1.65
N ARG A 87 -4.31 14.04 0.81
CA ARG A 87 -5.51 13.87 0.00
C ARG A 87 -6.76 13.67 0.86
N ASP A 88 -6.67 12.82 1.88
CA ASP A 88 -7.78 12.55 2.80
C ASP A 88 -8.14 13.79 3.63
N GLU A 89 -7.15 14.56 4.07
CA GLU A 89 -7.36 15.82 4.78
C GLU A 89 -8.04 16.86 3.88
N ARG A 90 -7.61 17.00 2.64
CA ARG A 90 -8.26 17.91 1.67
C ARG A 90 -9.72 17.51 1.44
N ALA A 91 -9.99 16.21 1.26
CA ALA A 91 -11.35 15.71 1.06
C ALA A 91 -12.24 15.97 2.29
N LYS A 92 -11.69 15.82 3.52
CA LYS A 92 -12.41 16.17 4.76
C LYS A 92 -12.71 17.65 4.83
N MET A 93 -11.75 18.50 4.51
CA MET A 93 -11.93 19.96 4.51
C MET A 93 -12.99 20.40 3.50
N GLU A 94 -12.99 19.82 2.30
CA GLU A 94 -14.01 20.10 1.30
C GLU A 94 -15.40 19.66 1.74
N ARG A 95 -15.52 18.49 2.36
CA ARG A 95 -16.79 18.04 2.93
C ARG A 95 -17.29 18.99 4.01
N ILE A 96 -16.41 19.44 4.90
CA ILE A 96 -16.77 20.41 5.95
C ILE A 96 -17.25 21.72 5.32
N LYS A 97 -16.50 22.26 4.35
CA LYS A 97 -16.89 23.49 3.63
C LYS A 97 -18.25 23.34 2.96
N SER A 98 -18.50 22.24 2.27
CA SER A 98 -19.79 22.00 1.59
C SER A 98 -20.96 21.91 2.58
N LEU A 99 -20.76 21.28 3.74
CA LEU A 99 -21.76 21.21 4.79
C LEU A 99 -22.07 22.59 5.40
N PHE A 100 -21.03 23.40 5.66
CA PHE A 100 -21.22 24.77 6.13
C PHE A 100 -21.94 25.64 5.11
N THR A 101 -21.58 25.53 3.84
CA THR A 101 -22.24 26.28 2.74
C THR A 101 -23.69 25.85 2.62
N ALA A 102 -23.99 24.57 2.62
CA ALA A 102 -25.35 24.06 2.57
C ALA A 102 -26.19 24.52 3.78
N ARG A 103 -25.60 24.54 4.98
CA ARG A 103 -26.25 25.01 6.18
C ARG A 103 -26.51 26.53 6.13
N ALA A 104 -25.55 27.32 5.68
CA ALA A 104 -25.70 28.76 5.52
C ALA A 104 -26.82 29.09 4.53
N LEU A 105 -26.89 28.38 3.40
CA LEU A 105 -27.97 28.54 2.41
C LEU A 105 -29.34 28.18 3.00
N SER A 106 -29.43 27.11 3.79
CA SER A 106 -30.68 26.69 4.41
C SER A 106 -31.17 27.70 5.47
N VAL A 107 -30.25 28.31 6.21
CA VAL A 107 -30.59 29.37 7.20
C VAL A 107 -31.06 30.65 6.48
N ASN A 108 -30.36 31.07 5.44
CA ASN A 108 -30.75 32.23 4.66
C ASN A 108 -32.13 32.07 3.97
N ALA A 109 -32.42 30.85 3.47
CA ALA A 109 -33.73 30.54 2.90
C ALA A 109 -34.84 30.61 3.96
N LYS A 110 -34.60 30.21 5.20
CA LYS A 110 -35.55 30.32 6.30
C LYS A 110 -35.76 31.75 6.79
N LEU A 111 -34.71 32.58 6.76
CA LEU A 111 -34.79 33.99 7.14
C LEU A 111 -35.41 34.88 6.04
N GLY A 112 -35.19 34.53 4.76
CA GLY A 112 -35.79 35.24 3.63
C GLY A 112 -37.28 34.92 3.40
N GLY A 113 -37.80 33.82 3.95
CA GLY A 113 -39.23 33.46 3.86
C GLY A 113 -40.13 34.04 4.95
N SER A 114 -39.61 34.92 5.84
CA SER A 114 -40.36 35.52 6.95
C SER A 114 -40.77 36.98 6.72
N HIS A 115 -40.76 37.41 5.48
CA HIS A 115 -41.18 38.78 5.09
C HIS A 115 -42.26 38.72 4.01
N ASP A 116 -43.33 38.02 4.32
CA ASP A 116 -44.64 38.21 3.64
C ASP A 116 -45.78 38.11 4.67
#